data_3b4181e04b55ccb77f35a8199b9dec97
#
_entry.id   3b4181e04b55ccb77f35a8199b9dec97
#
_cell.length_a   1.000
_cell.length_b   1.000
_cell.length_c   1.000
_cell.angle_alpha   90.00
_cell.angle_beta   90.00
_cell.angle_gamma   90.00
#
_symmetry.space_group_name_H-M   'P 1'
#
loop_
_entity.id
_entity.type
_entity.pdbx_description
1 polymer ?
#
loop_
_entity_poly.entity_id
_entity_poly.type
_entity_poly.pdbx_seq_one_letter_code
_entity_poly.pdbx_strand_id
1 'polypeptide(L)'
;MIINPGRLFIASPILALLLIGPAFGINYAKVPLDQLTEMARMGDQTAQVELATALEHGEGVTKDIGLAITWYCLAAGRGSADAQRSLGWIYANGKGVEKNDKLAAYWLNKAAGAGDDYAARLVKRIVDKVGTPDKTGCSHVASAPWLKSRCMKTSCRKIVRMVEKLAVDYRLDANLVLAVISAESAFNPRALSNKNAQGLMQLIPETAERFGVKDPWNKEENLRGGMAYLRWLLAFFNGNVELALAGYNAGENRVMEYNGIPPFAETKAYVRRIISDYGKRSHYFEKSWLTRSRPATGQTVVQSEKESNFGTLGG
;
A
#
# COMPACT_ATOMS: atom_id res chain seq x y z
N MET A 1 -42.34 -36.80 -3.50
CA MET A 1 -41.94 -35.40 -3.74
C MET A 1 -41.40 -34.86 -2.41
N ILE A 2 -40.10 -34.99 -2.20
CA ILE A 2 -39.44 -34.70 -0.92
C ILE A 2 -38.70 -33.37 -1.09
N ILE A 3 -39.16 -32.36 -0.38
CA ILE A 3 -38.59 -31.03 -0.35
C ILE A 3 -37.47 -31.05 0.70
N ASN A 4 -36.24 -30.73 0.31
CA ASN A 4 -35.07 -30.68 1.17
C ASN A 4 -34.88 -29.23 1.69
N PRO A 5 -34.99 -28.94 3.01
CA PRO A 5 -34.76 -27.63 3.56
C PRO A 5 -33.31 -27.57 4.13
N GLY A 6 -32.41 -26.84 3.51
CA GLY A 6 -31.12 -26.65 4.14
C GLY A 6 -30.02 -26.01 3.30
N ARG A 7 -30.24 -24.77 2.89
CA ARG A 7 -29.11 -23.85 2.63
C ARG A 7 -29.46 -22.47 3.16
N LEU A 8 -29.13 -22.24 4.42
CA LEU A 8 -29.00 -20.89 4.96
C LEU A 8 -27.81 -20.24 4.25
N PHE A 9 -28.09 -19.32 3.31
CA PHE A 9 -27.08 -18.38 2.87
C PHE A 9 -26.86 -17.40 4.01
N ILE A 10 -25.73 -17.54 4.73
CA ILE A 10 -25.25 -16.52 5.63
C ILE A 10 -24.77 -15.40 4.72
N ALA A 11 -25.63 -14.42 4.47
CA ALA A 11 -25.26 -13.19 3.80
C ALA A 11 -24.19 -12.50 4.64
N SER A 12 -23.06 -12.21 4.01
CA SER A 12 -21.97 -11.44 4.65
C SER A 12 -22.56 -10.13 5.18
N PRO A 13 -22.26 -9.72 6.44
CA PRO A 13 -22.80 -8.50 7.02
C PRO A 13 -22.44 -7.23 6.23
N ILE A 14 -21.49 -7.31 5.33
CA ILE A 14 -21.08 -6.22 4.42
C ILE A 14 -22.15 -5.93 3.35
N LEU A 15 -22.90 -6.94 2.91
CA LEU A 15 -23.95 -6.74 1.89
C LEU A 15 -25.20 -6.03 2.47
N ALA A 16 -25.42 -6.13 3.77
CA ALA A 16 -26.53 -5.46 4.45
C ALA A 16 -26.33 -3.94 4.60
N LEU A 17 -25.07 -3.45 4.63
CA LEU A 17 -24.80 -2.01 4.71
C LEU A 17 -25.03 -1.26 3.39
N LEU A 18 -24.98 -1.95 2.24
CA LEU A 18 -25.16 -1.34 0.91
C LEU A 18 -26.62 -1.08 0.54
N LEU A 19 -27.59 -1.60 1.33
CA LEU A 19 -29.02 -1.43 1.10
C LEU A 19 -29.67 -0.36 1.99
N ILE A 20 -28.90 0.27 2.89
CA ILE A 20 -29.40 1.38 3.71
C ILE A 20 -29.17 2.66 2.91
N GLY A 21 -30.24 3.17 2.30
CA GLY A 21 -30.24 4.47 1.63
C GLY A 21 -29.80 5.61 2.56
N PRO A 22 -29.58 6.85 2.07
CA PRO A 22 -28.84 7.94 2.74
C PRO A 22 -29.60 8.64 3.88
N ALA A 23 -30.25 7.88 4.78
CA ALA A 23 -31.07 8.43 5.87
C ALA A 23 -30.51 8.27 7.28
N PHE A 24 -29.44 7.49 7.49
CA PHE A 24 -28.76 7.41 8.78
C PHE A 24 -27.29 7.72 8.57
N GLY A 25 -26.84 8.86 9.09
CA GLY A 25 -25.43 9.27 9.03
C GLY A 25 -24.53 8.21 9.68
N ILE A 26 -23.62 7.60 8.90
CA ILE A 26 -22.62 6.68 9.41
C ILE A 26 -21.67 7.47 10.29
N ASN A 27 -21.50 7.05 11.55
CA ASN A 27 -20.46 7.61 12.41
C ASN A 27 -19.14 6.89 12.13
N TYR A 28 -18.38 7.39 11.15
CA TYR A 28 -17.13 6.80 10.68
C TYR A 28 -16.09 6.63 11.79
N ALA A 29 -16.06 7.51 12.80
CA ALA A 29 -15.14 7.40 13.95
C ALA A 29 -15.38 6.15 14.81
N LYS A 30 -16.54 5.50 14.67
CA LYS A 30 -16.88 4.25 15.36
C LYS A 30 -16.82 3.01 14.45
N VAL A 31 -16.53 3.17 13.17
CA VAL A 31 -16.41 2.06 12.23
C VAL A 31 -15.12 1.31 12.52
N PRO A 32 -15.15 -0.03 12.70
CA PRO A 32 -13.94 -0.83 12.84
C PRO A 32 -13.00 -0.62 11.65
N LEU A 33 -11.69 -0.61 11.92
CA LEU A 33 -10.67 -0.22 10.94
C LEU A 33 -10.67 -1.08 9.67
N ASP A 34 -10.97 -2.37 9.79
CA ASP A 34 -11.09 -3.30 8.66
C ASP A 34 -12.28 -2.93 7.77
N GLN A 35 -13.43 -2.61 8.35
CA GLN A 35 -14.60 -2.13 7.63
C GLN A 35 -14.34 -0.74 7.02
N LEU A 36 -13.77 0.19 7.78
CA LEU A 36 -13.39 1.52 7.30
C LEU A 36 -12.48 1.42 6.08
N THR A 37 -11.52 0.51 6.14
CA THR A 37 -10.60 0.28 5.01
C THR A 37 -11.32 -0.28 3.79
N GLU A 38 -12.26 -1.19 3.96
CA GLU A 38 -13.03 -1.76 2.84
C GLU A 38 -13.93 -0.69 2.21
N MET A 39 -14.60 0.14 3.01
CA MET A 39 -15.38 1.29 2.53
C MET A 39 -14.50 2.28 1.74
N ALA A 40 -13.32 2.61 2.27
CA ALA A 40 -12.35 3.47 1.59
C ALA A 40 -11.90 2.88 0.23
N ARG A 41 -11.70 1.56 0.15
CA ARG A 41 -11.38 0.85 -1.10
C ARG A 41 -12.51 0.87 -2.12
N MET A 42 -13.76 0.74 -1.65
CA MET A 42 -14.94 0.87 -2.49
C MET A 42 -15.15 2.30 -2.98
N GLY A 43 -14.35 3.24 -2.49
CA GLY A 43 -14.34 4.62 -2.94
C GLY A 43 -15.21 5.53 -2.10
N ASP A 44 -15.64 5.12 -0.92
CA ASP A 44 -16.27 6.00 0.04
C ASP A 44 -15.28 7.10 0.44
N GLN A 45 -15.62 8.34 0.09
CA GLN A 45 -14.73 9.49 0.24
C GLN A 45 -14.50 9.84 1.71
N THR A 46 -15.52 9.72 2.55
CA THR A 46 -15.41 9.98 3.98
C THR A 46 -14.56 8.91 4.66
N ALA A 47 -14.76 7.63 4.31
CA ALA A 47 -13.93 6.55 4.81
C ALA A 47 -12.45 6.70 4.39
N GLN A 48 -12.18 7.23 3.19
CA GLN A 48 -10.82 7.53 2.74
C GLN A 48 -10.17 8.61 3.61
N VAL A 49 -10.90 9.67 3.97
CA VAL A 49 -10.41 10.74 4.84
C VAL A 49 -10.15 10.22 6.25
N GLU A 50 -11.10 9.49 6.82
CA GLU A 50 -10.97 8.95 8.18
C GLU A 50 -9.81 7.95 8.29
N LEU A 51 -9.66 7.05 7.30
CA LEU A 51 -8.53 6.13 7.24
C LEU A 51 -7.19 6.86 7.11
N ALA A 52 -7.15 7.92 6.28
CA ALA A 52 -5.97 8.76 6.14
C ALA A 52 -5.63 9.46 7.46
N THR A 53 -6.62 9.97 8.17
CA THR A 53 -6.47 10.60 9.50
C THR A 53 -5.94 9.60 10.53
N ALA A 54 -6.51 8.40 10.59
CA ALA A 54 -6.03 7.34 11.46
C ALA A 54 -4.55 7.00 11.20
N LEU A 55 -4.16 6.87 9.93
CA LEU A 55 -2.77 6.62 9.53
C LEU A 55 -1.84 7.81 9.82
N GLU A 56 -2.32 9.03 9.67
CA GLU A 56 -1.55 10.26 9.95
C GLU A 56 -1.22 10.39 11.44
N HIS A 57 -2.17 10.04 12.31
CA HIS A 57 -2.03 10.20 13.76
C HIS A 57 -1.59 8.92 14.47
N GLY A 58 -1.77 7.75 13.86
CA GLY A 58 -1.51 6.44 14.47
C GLY A 58 -2.67 5.97 15.35
N GLU A 59 -3.90 6.36 15.01
CA GLU A 59 -5.11 6.03 15.77
C GLU A 59 -5.60 4.62 15.41
N GLY A 60 -5.37 3.66 16.30
CA GLY A 60 -5.71 2.25 16.06
C GLY A 60 -4.88 1.55 14.99
N VAL A 61 -3.91 2.24 14.37
CA VAL A 61 -2.98 1.73 13.34
C VAL A 61 -1.57 2.25 13.59
N THR A 62 -0.60 1.55 13.04
CA THR A 62 0.76 2.11 12.98
C THR A 62 0.76 3.36 12.09
N LYS A 63 1.30 4.46 12.61
CA LYS A 63 1.41 5.71 11.89
C LYS A 63 2.18 5.56 10.58
N ASP A 64 1.57 5.94 9.46
CA ASP A 64 2.18 5.97 8.13
C ASP A 64 1.67 7.19 7.34
N ILE A 65 2.48 8.27 7.36
CA ILE A 65 2.14 9.51 6.66
C ILE A 65 2.12 9.33 5.14
N GLY A 66 2.98 8.47 4.59
CA GLY A 66 3.01 8.20 3.15
C GLY A 66 1.71 7.56 2.66
N LEU A 67 1.23 6.56 3.41
CA LEU A 67 -0.04 5.91 3.11
C LEU A 67 -1.23 6.86 3.39
N ALA A 68 -1.17 7.66 4.45
CA ALA A 68 -2.18 8.70 4.74
C ALA A 68 -2.32 9.67 3.56
N ILE A 69 -1.20 10.20 3.05
CA ILE A 69 -1.19 11.08 1.89
C ILE A 69 -1.83 10.42 0.67
N THR A 70 -1.57 9.12 0.45
CA THR A 70 -2.18 8.37 -0.67
C THR A 70 -3.72 8.36 -0.57
N TRP A 71 -4.27 8.07 0.61
CA TRP A 71 -5.71 8.09 0.83
C TRP A 71 -6.30 9.49 0.75
N TYR A 72 -5.63 10.50 1.32
CA TYR A 72 -6.03 11.89 1.14
C TYR A 72 -6.04 12.30 -0.33
N CYS A 73 -5.06 11.87 -1.13
CA CYS A 73 -5.02 12.17 -2.56
C CYS A 73 -6.20 11.55 -3.32
N LEU A 74 -6.62 10.33 -2.99
CA LEU A 74 -7.80 9.71 -3.59
C LEU A 74 -9.07 10.50 -3.29
N ALA A 75 -9.28 10.89 -2.03
CA ALA A 75 -10.42 11.69 -1.62
C ALA A 75 -10.39 13.11 -2.22
N ALA A 76 -9.22 13.77 -2.18
CA ALA A 76 -9.01 15.12 -2.71
C ALA A 76 -9.23 15.21 -4.22
N GLY A 77 -8.82 14.17 -4.96
CA GLY A 77 -9.05 14.05 -6.41
C GLY A 77 -10.53 13.96 -6.78
N ARG A 78 -11.39 13.58 -5.84
CA ARG A 78 -12.85 13.56 -5.97
C ARG A 78 -13.54 14.79 -5.37
N GLY A 79 -12.77 15.78 -4.92
CA GLY A 79 -13.30 17.03 -4.44
C GLY A 79 -13.48 17.14 -2.92
N SER A 80 -13.02 16.18 -2.10
CA SER A 80 -13.09 16.30 -0.63
C SER A 80 -12.30 17.51 -0.14
N ALA A 81 -13.01 18.52 0.41
CA ALA A 81 -12.40 19.71 0.99
C ALA A 81 -11.50 19.34 2.19
N ASP A 82 -11.92 18.40 3.03
CA ASP A 82 -11.16 17.93 4.19
C ASP A 82 -9.83 17.30 3.77
N ALA A 83 -9.86 16.40 2.77
CA ALA A 83 -8.64 15.80 2.25
C ALA A 83 -7.71 16.83 1.60
N GLN A 84 -8.27 17.81 0.84
CA GLN A 84 -7.52 18.87 0.22
C GLN A 84 -6.86 19.78 1.28
N ARG A 85 -7.59 20.14 2.35
CA ARG A 85 -7.07 20.88 3.49
C ARG A 85 -5.93 20.12 4.19
N SER A 86 -6.14 18.84 4.47
CA SER A 86 -5.14 17.97 5.13
C SER A 86 -3.86 17.88 4.32
N LEU A 87 -3.94 17.68 3.00
CA LEU A 87 -2.79 17.71 2.10
C LEU A 87 -2.08 19.06 2.14
N GLY A 88 -2.84 20.14 2.08
CA GLY A 88 -2.29 21.50 2.16
C GLY A 88 -1.51 21.71 3.46
N TRP A 89 -2.05 21.24 4.57
CA TRP A 89 -1.42 21.33 5.89
C TRP A 89 -0.15 20.45 6.00
N ILE A 90 -0.21 19.23 5.49
CA ILE A 90 0.93 18.29 5.44
C ILE A 90 2.10 18.90 4.68
N TYR A 91 1.86 19.47 3.49
CA TYR A 91 2.90 20.10 2.68
C TYR A 91 3.42 21.41 3.27
N ALA A 92 2.55 22.22 3.90
CA ALA A 92 2.96 23.46 4.54
C ALA A 92 3.91 23.24 5.71
N ASN A 93 3.75 22.12 6.43
CA ASN A 93 4.55 21.80 7.61
C ASN A 93 5.66 20.78 7.36
N GLY A 94 5.71 20.17 6.17
CA GLY A 94 6.69 19.11 5.89
C GLY A 94 6.48 17.85 6.72
N LYS A 95 5.21 17.51 7.05
CA LYS A 95 4.89 16.37 7.90
C LYS A 95 5.07 15.06 7.12
N GLY A 96 6.16 14.35 7.36
CA GLY A 96 6.49 13.09 6.68
C GLY A 96 6.86 13.22 5.19
N VAL A 97 6.93 14.45 4.69
CA VAL A 97 7.35 14.81 3.33
C VAL A 97 8.19 16.09 3.41
N GLU A 98 8.95 16.39 2.36
CA GLU A 98 9.60 17.68 2.25
C GLU A 98 8.57 18.82 2.23
N LYS A 99 8.84 19.90 3.00
CA LYS A 99 8.01 21.08 3.00
C LYS A 99 7.91 21.67 1.59
N ASN A 100 6.69 21.96 1.15
CA ASN A 100 6.44 22.49 -0.19
C ASN A 100 5.29 23.50 -0.18
N ASP A 101 5.63 24.77 -0.05
CA ASP A 101 4.66 25.86 0.05
C ASP A 101 3.80 26.01 -1.23
N LYS A 102 4.32 25.62 -2.41
CA LYS A 102 3.53 25.63 -3.67
C LYS A 102 2.46 24.55 -3.67
N LEU A 103 2.79 23.33 -3.24
CA LEU A 103 1.81 22.24 -3.09
C LEU A 103 0.80 22.56 -1.99
N ALA A 104 1.25 23.14 -0.88
CA ALA A 104 0.39 23.59 0.19
C ALA A 104 -0.64 24.61 -0.34
N ALA A 105 -0.18 25.64 -1.05
CA ALA A 105 -1.05 26.65 -1.67
C ALA A 105 -2.02 26.03 -2.68
N TYR A 106 -1.58 25.10 -3.51
CA TYR A 106 -2.42 24.38 -4.48
C TYR A 106 -3.61 23.69 -3.77
N TRP A 107 -3.31 22.86 -2.76
CA TRP A 107 -4.33 22.08 -2.08
C TRP A 107 -5.26 22.95 -1.23
N LEU A 108 -4.73 23.96 -0.54
CA LEU A 108 -5.54 24.89 0.23
C LEU A 108 -6.45 25.74 -0.66
N ASN A 109 -5.99 26.16 -1.86
CA ASN A 109 -6.86 26.82 -2.83
C ASN A 109 -7.99 25.93 -3.31
N LYS A 110 -7.72 24.63 -3.52
CA LYS A 110 -8.75 23.66 -3.87
C LYS A 110 -9.79 23.51 -2.76
N ALA A 111 -9.36 23.36 -1.51
CA ALA A 111 -10.25 23.28 -0.35
C ALA A 111 -11.09 24.56 -0.18
N ALA A 112 -10.46 25.74 -0.30
CA ALA A 112 -11.16 27.02 -0.24
C ALA A 112 -12.20 27.14 -1.35
N GLY A 113 -11.89 26.74 -2.57
CA GLY A 113 -12.82 26.69 -3.69
C GLY A 113 -13.97 25.68 -3.50
N ALA A 114 -13.80 24.70 -2.63
CA ALA A 114 -14.83 23.73 -2.21
C ALA A 114 -15.61 24.20 -0.96
N GLY A 115 -15.39 25.45 -0.49
CA GLY A 115 -16.13 26.04 0.62
C GLY A 115 -15.48 25.89 2.00
N ASP A 116 -14.20 25.48 2.08
CA ASP A 116 -13.48 25.40 3.36
C ASP A 116 -12.95 26.79 3.77
N ASP A 117 -13.65 27.44 4.71
CA ASP A 117 -13.30 28.77 5.21
C ASP A 117 -11.94 28.80 5.94
N TYR A 118 -11.54 27.70 6.58
CA TYR A 118 -10.25 27.62 7.23
C TYR A 118 -9.11 27.61 6.20
N ALA A 119 -9.25 26.81 5.16
CA ALA A 119 -8.31 26.79 4.04
C ALA A 119 -8.24 28.15 3.34
N ALA A 120 -9.37 28.84 3.16
CA ALA A 120 -9.40 30.18 2.58
C ALA A 120 -8.57 31.20 3.38
N ARG A 121 -8.62 31.14 4.72
CA ARG A 121 -7.78 32.00 5.58
C ARG A 121 -6.30 31.63 5.51
N LEU A 122 -5.96 30.32 5.42
CA LEU A 122 -4.57 29.87 5.30
C LEU A 122 -3.94 30.26 3.96
N VAL A 123 -4.70 30.10 2.88
CA VAL A 123 -4.26 30.44 1.52
C VAL A 123 -3.77 31.89 1.45
N LYS A 124 -4.52 32.85 1.99
CA LYS A 124 -4.13 34.27 1.96
C LYS A 124 -2.73 34.52 2.53
N ARG A 125 -2.33 33.72 3.54
CA ARG A 125 -1.01 33.86 4.19
C ARG A 125 0.13 33.22 3.40
N ILE A 126 -0.18 32.23 2.55
CA ILE A 126 0.83 31.43 1.83
C ILE A 126 0.99 31.93 0.39
N VAL A 127 -0.12 32.20 -0.31
CA VAL A 127 -0.11 32.57 -1.74
C VAL A 127 0.61 33.88 -2.00
N ASP A 128 0.48 34.85 -1.09
CA ASP A 128 1.19 36.16 -1.20
C ASP A 128 2.73 35.97 -1.22
N LYS A 129 3.22 34.84 -0.73
CA LYS A 129 4.66 34.51 -0.64
C LYS A 129 5.19 33.63 -1.76
N VAL A 130 4.34 32.78 -2.36
CA VAL A 130 4.78 31.70 -3.26
C VAL A 130 4.30 31.83 -4.70
N GLY A 131 3.44 32.79 -5.00
CA GLY A 131 2.86 32.98 -6.34
C GLY A 131 1.87 31.89 -6.73
N THR A 132 1.80 31.59 -8.04
CA THR A 132 0.86 30.59 -8.58
C THR A 132 1.12 29.20 -8.03
N PRO A 133 0.08 28.51 -7.51
CA PRO A 133 0.23 27.14 -6.97
C PRO A 133 0.71 26.16 -8.02
N ASP A 134 1.51 25.18 -7.58
CA ASP A 134 1.96 24.06 -8.43
C ASP A 134 0.78 23.12 -8.69
N LYS A 135 0.70 22.56 -9.92
CA LYS A 135 -0.37 21.64 -10.32
C LYS A 135 -0.09 20.17 -10.04
N THR A 136 1.08 19.83 -9.51
CA THR A 136 1.57 18.46 -9.38
C THR A 136 1.36 17.90 -7.96
N GLY A 137 0.12 17.69 -7.55
CA GLY A 137 -0.13 17.51 -6.13
C GLY A 137 -0.22 16.11 -5.56
N CYS A 138 -0.57 15.06 -6.31
CA CYS A 138 -0.81 13.73 -5.72
C CYS A 138 0.02 12.60 -6.35
N SER A 139 1.10 12.94 -6.99
CA SER A 139 2.05 11.99 -7.54
C SER A 139 3.27 11.90 -6.62
N HIS A 140 3.10 11.26 -5.44
CA HIS A 140 4.19 11.13 -4.46
C HIS A 140 5.36 10.33 -4.99
N VAL A 141 5.07 9.41 -5.88
CA VAL A 141 6.04 8.51 -6.46
C VAL A 141 6.86 9.22 -7.55
N ALA A 142 6.25 10.11 -8.32
CA ALA A 142 6.94 10.86 -9.38
C ALA A 142 7.97 11.87 -8.83
N SER A 143 7.97 12.13 -7.52
CA SER A 143 8.89 13.08 -6.88
C SER A 143 10.19 12.45 -6.36
N ALA A 144 10.28 11.11 -6.26
CA ALA A 144 11.49 10.46 -5.81
C ALA A 144 12.67 10.77 -6.76
N PRO A 145 13.75 11.42 -6.30
CA PRO A 145 14.85 11.85 -7.18
C PRO A 145 15.47 10.70 -7.96
N TRP A 146 15.60 9.51 -7.33
CA TRP A 146 16.14 8.31 -7.95
C TRP A 146 15.26 7.76 -9.08
N LEU A 147 13.93 7.93 -8.97
CA LEU A 147 12.99 7.47 -9.98
C LEU A 147 13.08 8.33 -11.25
N LYS A 148 13.26 9.65 -11.11
CA LYS A 148 13.43 10.55 -12.26
C LYS A 148 14.60 10.14 -13.14
N SER A 149 15.73 9.73 -12.54
CA SER A 149 16.91 9.29 -13.27
C SER A 149 16.73 7.93 -13.95
N ARG A 150 15.96 7.02 -13.37
CA ARG A 150 15.79 5.64 -13.85
C ARG A 150 14.57 5.43 -14.75
N CYS A 151 13.56 6.32 -14.64
CA CYS A 151 12.27 6.19 -15.32
C CYS A 151 12.01 7.32 -16.32
N MET A 152 12.92 7.50 -17.30
CA MET A 152 12.79 8.58 -18.30
C MET A 152 11.84 8.23 -19.45
N LYS A 153 11.71 6.94 -19.79
CA LYS A 153 10.89 6.47 -20.92
C LYS A 153 9.39 6.52 -20.59
N THR A 154 8.57 6.81 -21.61
CA THR A 154 7.09 6.84 -21.49
C THR A 154 6.52 5.49 -21.02
N SER A 155 7.13 4.37 -21.43
CA SER A 155 6.74 3.02 -20.99
C SER A 155 6.90 2.83 -19.48
N CYS A 156 7.99 3.35 -18.89
CA CYS A 156 8.23 3.30 -17.48
C CYS A 156 7.18 4.15 -16.70
N ARG A 157 6.86 5.35 -17.20
CA ARG A 157 5.83 6.20 -16.58
C ARG A 157 4.44 5.54 -16.54
N LYS A 158 4.11 4.69 -17.52
CA LYS A 158 2.87 3.89 -17.49
C LYS A 158 2.91 2.85 -16.38
N ILE A 159 4.07 2.20 -16.16
CA ILE A 159 4.25 1.25 -15.05
C ILE A 159 4.11 1.97 -13.70
N VAL A 160 4.74 3.14 -13.54
CA VAL A 160 4.62 3.96 -12.32
C VAL A 160 3.16 4.22 -11.98
N ARG A 161 2.35 4.72 -12.92
CA ARG A 161 0.92 4.98 -12.70
C ARG A 161 0.14 3.71 -12.34
N MET A 162 0.49 2.57 -12.93
CA MET A 162 -0.13 1.29 -12.60
C MET A 162 0.20 0.87 -11.18
N VAL A 163 1.47 1.05 -10.75
CA VAL A 163 1.91 0.78 -9.37
C VAL A 163 1.20 1.71 -8.40
N GLU A 164 1.14 3.02 -8.67
CA GLU A 164 0.42 3.99 -7.83
C GLU A 164 -1.03 3.57 -7.57
N LYS A 165 -1.72 3.13 -8.62
CA LYS A 165 -3.11 2.65 -8.51
C LYS A 165 -3.21 1.36 -7.70
N LEU A 166 -2.38 0.36 -8.01
CA LEU A 166 -2.46 -0.96 -7.39
C LEU A 166 -1.95 -0.98 -5.95
N ALA A 167 -0.93 -0.17 -5.62
CA ALA A 167 -0.35 -0.13 -4.28
C ALA A 167 -1.38 0.22 -3.20
N VAL A 168 -2.38 1.04 -3.54
CA VAL A 168 -3.52 1.34 -2.66
C VAL A 168 -4.31 0.09 -2.31
N ASP A 169 -4.64 -0.75 -3.30
CA ASP A 169 -5.40 -1.99 -3.10
C ASP A 169 -4.63 -2.98 -2.20
N TYR A 170 -3.30 -2.95 -2.28
CA TYR A 170 -2.43 -3.82 -1.48
C TYR A 170 -1.99 -3.18 -0.16
N ARG A 171 -2.34 -1.91 0.12
CA ARG A 171 -1.88 -1.12 1.28
C ARG A 171 -0.35 -1.06 1.36
N LEU A 172 0.30 -0.93 0.22
CA LEU A 172 1.74 -0.80 0.11
C LEU A 172 2.12 0.64 -0.23
N ASP A 173 3.26 1.09 0.30
CA ASP A 173 3.90 2.32 -0.18
C ASP A 173 4.38 2.09 -1.62
N ALA A 174 3.84 2.86 -2.55
CA ALA A 174 4.20 2.75 -3.96
C ALA A 174 5.70 2.99 -4.21
N ASN A 175 6.37 3.80 -3.38
CA ASN A 175 7.82 4.01 -3.48
C ASN A 175 8.60 2.72 -3.15
N LEU A 176 8.14 1.93 -2.16
CA LEU A 176 8.75 0.64 -1.86
C LEU A 176 8.61 -0.32 -3.05
N VAL A 177 7.39 -0.43 -3.59
CA VAL A 177 7.11 -1.30 -4.76
C VAL A 177 7.97 -0.90 -5.95
N LEU A 178 8.09 0.40 -6.24
CA LEU A 178 8.89 0.89 -7.36
C LEU A 178 10.40 0.68 -7.15
N ALA A 179 10.88 0.79 -5.91
CA ALA A 179 12.27 0.48 -5.58
C ALA A 179 12.57 -1.01 -5.79
N VAL A 180 11.63 -1.90 -5.45
CA VAL A 180 11.71 -3.34 -5.74
C VAL A 180 11.74 -3.56 -7.26
N ILE A 181 10.80 -3.01 -8.04
CA ILE A 181 10.76 -3.16 -9.51
C ILE A 181 12.05 -2.64 -10.16
N SER A 182 12.59 -1.52 -9.66
CA SER A 182 13.86 -0.98 -10.12
C SER A 182 15.03 -1.94 -9.88
N ALA A 183 15.03 -2.64 -8.74
CA ALA A 183 16.06 -3.61 -8.39
C ALA A 183 15.92 -4.91 -9.18
N GLU A 184 14.68 -5.39 -9.38
CA GLU A 184 14.38 -6.67 -10.01
C GLU A 184 14.56 -6.65 -11.53
N SER A 185 13.95 -5.69 -12.20
CA SER A 185 13.86 -5.68 -13.68
C SER A 185 14.31 -4.39 -14.33
N ALA A 186 14.70 -3.37 -13.57
CA ALA A 186 14.89 -2.01 -14.10
C ALA A 186 13.70 -1.55 -14.96
N PHE A 187 12.46 -1.87 -14.52
CA PHE A 187 11.19 -1.59 -15.23
C PHE A 187 11.03 -2.32 -16.57
N ASN A 188 11.77 -3.42 -16.81
CA ASN A 188 11.60 -4.25 -18.00
C ASN A 188 10.53 -5.33 -17.77
N PRO A 189 9.34 -5.27 -18.40
CA PRO A 189 8.29 -6.25 -18.22
C PRO A 189 8.60 -7.62 -18.85
N ARG A 190 9.66 -7.72 -19.64
CA ARG A 190 10.14 -8.96 -20.27
C ARG A 190 11.48 -9.41 -19.70
N ALA A 191 11.80 -9.00 -18.46
CA ALA A 191 13.01 -9.46 -17.79
C ALA A 191 12.88 -10.94 -17.41
N LEU A 192 13.92 -11.72 -17.69
CA LEU A 192 14.07 -13.13 -17.36
C LEU A 192 15.43 -13.33 -16.70
N SER A 193 15.44 -13.92 -15.51
CA SER A 193 16.68 -14.25 -14.80
C SER A 193 17.13 -15.69 -15.10
N ASN A 194 18.38 -16.00 -14.75
CA ASN A 194 18.93 -17.36 -14.82
C ASN A 194 18.19 -18.38 -13.91
N LYS A 195 17.44 -17.90 -12.91
CA LYS A 195 16.62 -18.69 -12.01
C LYS A 195 15.16 -18.76 -12.46
N ASN A 196 14.88 -18.42 -13.74
CA ASN A 196 13.53 -18.36 -14.31
C ASN A 196 12.58 -17.37 -13.59
N ALA A 197 13.11 -16.34 -12.95
CA ALA A 197 12.30 -15.27 -12.42
C ALA A 197 11.85 -14.35 -13.57
N GLN A 198 10.57 -13.95 -13.57
CA GLN A 198 9.91 -13.39 -14.76
C GLN A 198 9.22 -12.06 -14.47
N GLY A 199 9.29 -11.15 -15.43
CA GLY A 199 8.51 -9.92 -15.47
C GLY A 199 9.05 -8.81 -14.56
N LEU A 200 8.19 -7.82 -14.30
CA LEU A 200 8.53 -6.58 -13.59
C LEU A 200 9.07 -6.80 -12.18
N MET A 201 8.46 -7.73 -11.44
CA MET A 201 8.79 -8.04 -10.05
C MET A 201 9.51 -9.38 -9.90
N GLN A 202 10.01 -9.95 -11.03
CA GLN A 202 10.85 -11.15 -11.07
C GLN A 202 10.29 -12.30 -10.22
N LEU A 203 9.06 -12.72 -10.52
CA LEU A 203 8.46 -13.85 -9.83
C LEU A 203 8.97 -15.17 -10.43
N ILE A 204 9.50 -16.04 -9.57
CA ILE A 204 9.76 -17.43 -9.95
C ILE A 204 8.44 -18.20 -10.08
N PRO A 205 8.36 -19.27 -10.88
CA PRO A 205 7.11 -19.99 -11.16
C PRO A 205 6.33 -20.39 -9.91
N GLU A 206 7.00 -20.89 -8.88
CA GLU A 206 6.37 -21.32 -7.63
C GLU A 206 5.74 -20.15 -6.87
N THR A 207 6.40 -18.99 -6.88
CA THR A 207 5.86 -17.78 -6.28
C THR A 207 4.70 -17.22 -7.12
N ALA A 208 4.80 -17.24 -8.43
CA ALA A 208 3.74 -16.83 -9.34
C ALA A 208 2.47 -17.66 -9.12
N GLU A 209 2.59 -18.99 -9.05
CA GLU A 209 1.50 -19.91 -8.76
C GLU A 209 0.90 -19.64 -7.36
N ARG A 210 1.74 -19.53 -6.32
CA ARG A 210 1.32 -19.25 -4.93
C ARG A 210 0.48 -17.99 -4.82
N PHE A 211 0.77 -16.95 -5.60
CA PHE A 211 0.07 -15.67 -5.58
C PHE A 211 -0.88 -15.46 -6.77
N GLY A 212 -1.24 -16.55 -7.47
CA GLY A 212 -2.32 -16.57 -8.46
C GLY A 212 -2.02 -15.85 -9.78
N VAL A 213 -0.74 -15.71 -10.14
CA VAL A 213 -0.30 -15.15 -11.42
C VAL A 213 -0.36 -16.24 -12.48
N LYS A 214 -1.20 -16.04 -13.50
CA LYS A 214 -1.37 -16.97 -14.61
C LYS A 214 -0.40 -16.66 -15.77
N ASP A 215 -0.24 -15.39 -16.06
CA ASP A 215 0.72 -14.91 -17.05
C ASP A 215 1.71 -13.93 -16.39
N PRO A 216 2.92 -14.38 -16.03
CA PRO A 216 3.93 -13.52 -15.42
C PRO A 216 4.50 -12.45 -16.37
N TRP A 217 4.20 -12.52 -17.67
CA TRP A 217 4.55 -11.50 -18.65
C TRP A 217 3.49 -10.40 -18.77
N ASN A 218 2.28 -10.66 -18.27
CA ASN A 218 1.26 -9.65 -18.10
C ASN A 218 1.66 -8.70 -16.98
N LYS A 219 1.84 -7.43 -17.32
CA LYS A 219 2.34 -6.42 -16.38
C LYS A 219 1.48 -6.29 -15.13
N GLU A 220 0.16 -6.29 -15.29
CA GLU A 220 -0.75 -6.12 -14.17
C GLU A 220 -0.79 -7.37 -13.29
N GLU A 221 -0.84 -8.57 -13.86
CA GLU A 221 -0.80 -9.82 -13.09
C GLU A 221 0.50 -9.96 -12.32
N ASN A 222 1.64 -9.66 -12.96
CA ASN A 222 2.95 -9.71 -12.34
C ASN A 222 3.07 -8.72 -11.17
N LEU A 223 2.58 -7.47 -11.35
CA LEU A 223 2.53 -6.48 -10.28
C LEU A 223 1.62 -6.92 -9.14
N ARG A 224 0.44 -7.46 -9.42
CA ARG A 224 -0.50 -7.96 -8.40
C ARG A 224 0.12 -9.10 -7.59
N GLY A 225 0.71 -10.09 -8.24
CA GLY A 225 1.38 -11.19 -7.56
C GLY A 225 2.59 -10.76 -6.74
N GLY A 226 3.45 -9.91 -7.31
CA GLY A 226 4.63 -9.39 -6.61
C GLY A 226 4.29 -8.51 -5.41
N MET A 227 3.26 -7.66 -5.54
CA MET A 227 2.74 -6.86 -4.41
C MET A 227 2.09 -7.75 -3.35
N ALA A 228 1.37 -8.80 -3.73
CA ALA A 228 0.79 -9.77 -2.78
C ALA A 228 1.89 -10.47 -1.99
N TYR A 229 2.95 -10.92 -2.66
CA TYR A 229 4.11 -11.54 -2.01
C TYR A 229 4.85 -10.57 -1.08
N LEU A 230 5.16 -9.36 -1.54
CA LEU A 230 5.81 -8.33 -0.72
C LEU A 230 4.98 -7.98 0.53
N ARG A 231 3.67 -7.82 0.36
CA ARG A 231 2.73 -7.58 1.46
C ARG A 231 2.72 -8.73 2.47
N TRP A 232 2.71 -9.96 1.98
CA TRP A 232 2.78 -11.16 2.81
C TRP A 232 4.09 -11.18 3.62
N LEU A 233 5.23 -10.90 2.99
CA LEU A 233 6.54 -10.83 3.67
C LEU A 233 6.58 -9.72 4.73
N LEU A 234 6.00 -8.55 4.46
CA LEU A 234 5.89 -7.48 5.45
C LEU A 234 5.09 -7.92 6.67
N ALA A 235 3.99 -8.66 6.48
CA ALA A 235 3.22 -9.21 7.60
C ALA A 235 3.99 -10.32 8.32
N PHE A 236 4.71 -11.17 7.59
CA PHE A 236 5.50 -12.27 8.14
C PHE A 236 6.63 -11.74 9.03
N PHE A 237 7.32 -10.68 8.61
CA PHE A 237 8.41 -10.04 9.34
C PHE A 237 7.98 -8.81 10.14
N ASN A 238 6.69 -8.72 10.54
CA ASN A 238 6.18 -7.66 11.44
C ASN A 238 6.50 -6.24 10.96
N GLY A 239 6.40 -5.98 9.66
CA GLY A 239 6.65 -4.67 9.06
C GLY A 239 8.13 -4.30 8.91
N ASN A 240 9.05 -5.20 9.24
CA ASN A 240 10.47 -4.98 9.01
C ASN A 240 10.78 -5.07 7.51
N VAL A 241 11.09 -3.92 6.90
CA VAL A 241 11.33 -3.82 5.46
C VAL A 241 12.59 -4.56 5.05
N GLU A 242 13.66 -4.49 5.84
CA GLU A 242 14.94 -5.14 5.51
C GLU A 242 14.79 -6.66 5.47
N LEU A 243 14.08 -7.24 6.45
CA LEU A 243 13.82 -8.68 6.47
C LEU A 243 12.83 -9.11 5.37
N ALA A 244 11.81 -8.29 5.09
CA ALA A 244 10.89 -8.55 3.99
C ALA A 244 11.60 -8.53 2.63
N LEU A 245 12.50 -7.60 2.40
CA LEU A 245 13.32 -7.53 1.19
C LEU A 245 14.32 -8.70 1.10
N ALA A 246 14.93 -9.08 2.22
CA ALA A 246 15.79 -10.26 2.26
C ALA A 246 15.00 -11.54 1.94
N GLY A 247 13.79 -11.67 2.48
CA GLY A 247 12.87 -12.76 2.16
C GLY A 247 12.42 -12.76 0.71
N TYR A 248 12.21 -11.59 0.12
CA TYR A 248 11.85 -11.46 -1.30
C TYR A 248 12.94 -11.99 -2.23
N ASN A 249 14.21 -11.66 -1.93
CA ASN A 249 15.36 -12.04 -2.74
C ASN A 249 15.87 -13.46 -2.45
N ALA A 250 15.97 -13.87 -1.17
CA ALA A 250 16.57 -15.13 -0.77
C ALA A 250 15.57 -16.22 -0.32
N GLY A 251 14.28 -15.85 -0.21
CA GLY A 251 13.24 -16.68 0.39
C GLY A 251 13.14 -16.50 1.91
N GLU A 252 11.90 -16.53 2.42
CA GLU A 252 11.60 -16.33 3.84
C GLU A 252 12.27 -17.38 4.74
N ASN A 253 12.40 -18.62 4.27
CA ASN A 253 13.03 -19.69 5.04
C ASN A 253 14.52 -19.40 5.33
N ARG A 254 15.23 -18.80 4.39
CA ARG A 254 16.63 -18.41 4.62
C ARG A 254 16.76 -17.30 5.65
N VAL A 255 15.84 -16.34 5.63
CA VAL A 255 15.81 -15.27 6.64
C VAL A 255 15.53 -15.85 8.02
N MET A 256 14.66 -16.84 8.13
CA MET A 256 14.39 -17.56 9.39
C MET A 256 15.59 -18.39 9.84
N GLU A 257 16.23 -19.13 8.94
CA GLU A 257 17.42 -19.97 9.21
C GLU A 257 18.57 -19.14 9.80
N TYR A 258 18.81 -17.95 9.22
CA TYR A 258 19.88 -17.05 9.67
C TYR A 258 19.44 -16.07 10.75
N ASN A 259 18.19 -16.15 11.20
CA ASN A 259 17.59 -15.21 12.16
C ASN A 259 17.88 -13.75 11.80
N GLY A 260 17.81 -13.42 10.50
CA GLY A 260 18.14 -12.11 9.97
C GLY A 260 18.47 -12.13 8.48
N ILE A 261 19.12 -11.06 7.99
CA ILE A 261 19.55 -11.00 6.59
C ILE A 261 20.62 -12.04 6.35
N PRO A 262 20.40 -13.02 5.43
CA PRO A 262 21.39 -14.05 5.12
C PRO A 262 22.74 -13.44 4.69
N PRO A 263 23.87 -14.11 4.98
CA PRO A 263 25.20 -13.57 4.66
C PRO A 263 25.54 -13.57 3.16
N PHE A 264 24.57 -13.75 2.30
CA PHE A 264 24.74 -13.75 0.84
C PHE A 264 25.04 -12.34 0.33
N ALA A 265 26.11 -12.17 -0.43
CA ALA A 265 26.54 -10.88 -0.96
C ALA A 265 25.45 -10.23 -1.81
N GLU A 266 24.75 -11.02 -2.65
CA GLU A 266 23.62 -10.60 -3.49
C GLU A 266 22.49 -10.04 -2.64
N THR A 267 22.01 -10.78 -1.64
CA THR A 267 20.90 -10.36 -0.78
C THR A 267 21.21 -9.11 0.03
N LYS A 268 22.44 -9.02 0.59
CA LYS A 268 22.88 -7.81 1.30
C LYS A 268 22.94 -6.57 0.38
N ALA A 269 23.41 -6.74 -0.86
CA ALA A 269 23.47 -5.67 -1.83
C ALA A 269 22.05 -5.23 -2.28
N TYR A 270 21.16 -6.20 -2.49
CA TYR A 270 19.75 -5.98 -2.82
C TYR A 270 19.03 -5.15 -1.75
N VAL A 271 19.10 -5.59 -0.49
CA VAL A 271 18.49 -4.88 0.63
C VAL A 271 19.04 -3.45 0.75
N ARG A 272 20.38 -3.28 0.75
CA ARG A 272 20.97 -1.95 0.83
C ARG A 272 20.53 -1.02 -0.29
N ARG A 273 20.48 -1.51 -1.53
CA ARG A 273 20.05 -0.74 -2.69
C ARG A 273 18.62 -0.23 -2.52
N ILE A 274 17.69 -1.12 -2.15
CA ILE A 274 16.28 -0.75 -2.03
C ILE A 274 16.07 0.17 -0.84
N ILE A 275 16.72 -0.07 0.31
CA ILE A 275 16.63 0.82 1.46
C ILE A 275 17.19 2.22 1.14
N SER A 276 18.27 2.31 0.35
CA SER A 276 18.80 3.60 -0.11
C SER A 276 17.79 4.37 -0.98
N ASP A 277 17.06 3.67 -1.85
CA ASP A 277 16.06 4.28 -2.72
C ASP A 277 14.76 4.63 -1.96
N TYR A 278 14.31 3.75 -1.06
CA TYR A 278 13.04 3.89 -0.34
C TYR A 278 13.13 4.78 0.91
N GLY A 279 14.22 4.72 1.65
CA GLY A 279 14.52 5.56 2.81
C GLY A 279 13.85 5.15 4.12
N LYS A 280 13.02 4.09 4.16
CA LYS A 280 12.33 3.64 5.37
C LYS A 280 12.69 2.18 5.69
N ARG A 281 12.80 1.85 7.00
CA ARG A 281 13.10 0.50 7.49
C ARG A 281 11.87 -0.22 8.06
N SER A 282 10.76 0.48 8.23
CA SER A 282 9.49 -0.07 8.68
C SER A 282 8.37 0.28 7.72
N HIS A 283 7.40 -0.60 7.60
CA HIS A 283 6.19 -0.45 6.81
C HIS A 283 5.00 -0.93 7.62
N TYR A 284 3.83 -0.32 7.42
CA TYR A 284 2.57 -0.84 7.95
C TYR A 284 2.34 -2.28 7.51
N PHE A 285 1.76 -3.08 8.42
CA PHE A 285 1.38 -4.46 8.13
C PHE A 285 0.16 -4.86 8.95
N GLU A 286 -0.52 -5.95 8.51
CA GLU A 286 -1.58 -6.61 9.25
C GLU A 286 -1.33 -8.12 9.25
N LYS A 287 -1.50 -8.76 10.40
CA LYS A 287 -1.37 -10.22 10.52
C LYS A 287 -2.36 -10.99 9.63
N SER A 288 -3.52 -10.40 9.36
CA SER A 288 -4.52 -10.94 8.43
C SER A 288 -4.00 -11.13 7.00
N TRP A 289 -2.90 -10.46 6.62
CA TRP A 289 -2.29 -10.64 5.30
C TRP A 289 -1.64 -12.01 5.12
N LEU A 290 -1.30 -12.70 6.21
CA LEU A 290 -0.74 -14.05 6.16
C LEU A 290 -1.77 -15.08 5.70
N THR A 291 -3.06 -14.88 6.00
CA THR A 291 -4.14 -15.82 5.67
C THR A 291 -4.80 -15.52 4.31
N ARG A 292 -4.71 -14.27 3.83
CA ARG A 292 -5.35 -13.81 2.59
C ARG A 292 -4.50 -13.97 1.32
N SER A 293 -3.38 -14.67 1.40
CA SER A 293 -2.47 -14.88 0.25
C SER A 293 -2.95 -15.91 -0.77
N ARG A 294 -4.19 -16.44 -0.61
CA ARG A 294 -4.84 -17.31 -1.60
C ARG A 294 -5.89 -16.52 -2.36
N PRO A 295 -5.87 -16.53 -3.70
CA PRO A 295 -7.07 -16.21 -4.46
C PRO A 295 -8.17 -17.20 -4.07
N ALA A 296 -9.43 -16.74 -4.06
CA ALA A 296 -10.61 -17.56 -3.76
C ALA A 296 -10.86 -18.61 -4.87
N THR A 297 -9.98 -19.59 -4.98
CA THR A 297 -10.24 -20.85 -5.68
C THR A 297 -10.35 -21.91 -4.59
N GLY A 298 -11.58 -22.36 -4.38
CA GLY A 298 -11.94 -23.28 -3.31
C GLY A 298 -11.15 -24.57 -3.30
N GLN A 299 -10.11 -24.62 -2.51
CA GLN A 299 -9.58 -25.86 -1.94
C GLN A 299 -9.02 -25.54 -0.55
N THR A 300 -9.73 -26.03 0.44
CA THR A 300 -9.33 -26.04 1.84
C THR A 300 -8.16 -27.01 2.00
N VAL A 301 -6.95 -26.49 2.19
CA VAL A 301 -5.85 -27.31 2.72
C VAL A 301 -5.85 -27.12 4.22
N VAL A 302 -6.25 -28.18 4.92
CA VAL A 302 -6.13 -28.30 6.36
C VAL A 302 -4.65 -28.23 6.72
N GLN A 303 -4.21 -27.16 7.37
CA GLN A 303 -2.94 -27.11 8.04
C GLN A 303 -3.06 -27.98 9.31
N SER A 304 -2.32 -29.09 9.36
CA SER A 304 -2.08 -29.80 10.60
C SER A 304 -1.25 -28.89 11.51
N GLU A 305 -1.89 -28.35 12.53
CA GLU A 305 -1.20 -27.73 13.67
C GLU A 305 -0.39 -28.84 14.37
N LYS A 306 0.91 -28.83 14.18
CA LYS A 306 1.83 -29.45 15.14
C LYS A 306 2.08 -28.42 16.24
N GLU A 307 1.29 -28.51 17.29
CA GLU A 307 1.62 -27.93 18.58
C GLU A 307 2.96 -28.50 19.03
N SER A 308 4.02 -27.68 18.99
CA SER A 308 5.23 -27.99 19.73
C SER A 308 5.02 -27.58 21.20
N ASN A 309 4.63 -28.55 22.00
CA ASN A 309 4.75 -28.50 23.46
C ASN A 309 6.21 -28.19 23.83
N PHE A 310 6.50 -26.99 24.24
CA PHE A 310 7.66 -26.70 25.05
C PHE A 310 7.31 -27.04 26.50
N GLY A 311 7.69 -28.27 26.88
CA GLY A 311 7.64 -28.71 28.26
C GLY A 311 8.53 -27.84 29.14
N THR A 312 7.91 -27.30 30.18
CA THR A 312 8.57 -26.82 31.37
C THR A 312 9.41 -27.92 31.99
N LEU A 313 10.71 -27.77 32.02
CA LEU A 313 11.59 -28.50 32.93
C LEU A 313 11.90 -27.60 34.11
N GLY A 314 11.19 -27.81 35.21
CA GLY A 314 11.64 -27.41 36.53
C GLY A 314 12.59 -28.46 37.08
N GLY A 315 13.59 -28.01 37.80
CA GLY A 315 14.57 -28.80 38.51
C GLY A 315 15.70 -27.89 38.96
#